data_0296c22109a4ecca09535da4fd59e3d7
#
_entry.id   0296c22109a4ecca09535da4fd59e3d7
#
_cell.length_a   1.000
_cell.length_b   1.000
_cell.length_c   1.000
_cell.angle_alpha   90.00
_cell.angle_beta   90.00
_cell.angle_gamma   90.00
#
_symmetry.space_group_name_H-M   'P 1'
#
loop_
_entity.id
_entity.type
_entity.pdbx_description
1 polymer ?
#
loop_
_entity_poly.entity_id
_entity_poly.type
_entity_poly.pdbx_seq_one_letter_code
_entity_poly.pdbx_strand_id
1 'polypeptide(L)'
;MAHKENQKAFVVTFPLRTEKWQEDRIDKMMRMLTTFYNDRQRKLVRRYIYLSHSKAYKEAKSKGVVAFKNYMKEHGFSQYGLDAFFKADTKGALYQCGLNSMFLQYLSQCAWSAWDKKLFGKGDFVKTDKVVNIFCSRNMKGRFCGFDYDLSTFTIRIKSTCTKNIICTIPFVVNKNSKYELFALSQKICRIGIVRKLIRSKYKYYIQFTFDGVPYNKGRNIGTGIVGIDPGPSKIAIVGDKKVEIAKLAPNIIEDERKTARLKRKLDRSRRATNPHMYKEDGTNIKGQRQICFSKSYNETRKLLAEAQRKLAAKRKIAYNELANTLLEYGDTFKVEANSYKSMQARTKATSMTKSGRIRSKKRYGKSIKNRAPSEFLVILKNKLLHYPNGKYYAVPASYACTQFDFTNESFTEHKISERKIVTSDGIQHNRDTLAAFNIKNAIVNEISTKKKKITKSNEFFDIVRMKASYNEFCLMERYLLSI
;
A
#
# COMPACT_ATOMS: atom_id res chain seq x y z
N MET A 1 8.79 17.15 16.18
CA MET A 1 7.55 16.85 16.92
C MET A 1 7.24 15.40 16.65
N ALA A 2 7.30 14.55 17.67
CA ALA A 2 6.88 13.16 17.59
C ALA A 2 5.43 13.15 17.10
N HIS A 3 5.10 12.34 16.10
CA HIS A 3 3.72 11.99 15.83
C HIS A 3 3.15 11.44 17.13
N LYS A 4 2.15 12.12 17.70
CA LYS A 4 1.31 11.50 18.72
C LYS A 4 0.71 10.26 18.06
N GLU A 5 1.08 9.09 18.54
CA GLU A 5 0.71 7.77 17.96
C GLU A 5 -0.81 7.54 17.87
N ASN A 6 -1.63 8.46 18.37
CA ASN A 6 -3.09 8.34 18.48
C ASN A 6 -3.89 9.42 17.74
N GLN A 7 -3.30 10.25 16.89
CA GLN A 7 -4.10 11.24 16.17
C GLN A 7 -4.73 10.60 14.93
N LYS A 8 -6.01 10.24 15.03
CA LYS A 8 -6.79 9.72 13.90
C LYS A 8 -6.98 10.84 12.88
N ALA A 9 -6.81 10.51 11.60
CA ALA A 9 -7.02 11.46 10.52
C ALA A 9 -7.54 10.73 9.28
N PHE A 10 -8.39 11.40 8.50
CA PHE A 10 -8.93 10.85 7.26
C PHE A 10 -8.82 11.85 6.11
N VAL A 11 -8.92 11.34 4.89
CA VAL A 11 -8.68 12.12 3.68
C VAL A 11 -9.89 12.07 2.78
N VAL A 12 -10.36 13.26 2.34
CA VAL A 12 -11.39 13.39 1.31
C VAL A 12 -10.83 14.19 0.12
N THR A 13 -11.25 13.82 -1.07
CA THR A 13 -10.74 14.39 -2.32
C THR A 13 -11.92 14.88 -3.15
N PHE A 14 -11.93 16.19 -3.48
CA PHE A 14 -12.97 16.83 -4.27
C PHE A 14 -12.44 17.20 -5.65
N PRO A 15 -13.24 17.03 -6.73
CA PRO A 15 -12.86 17.49 -8.06
C PRO A 15 -12.72 19.01 -8.11
N LEU A 16 -11.73 19.53 -8.83
CA LEU A 16 -11.60 20.95 -9.14
C LEU A 16 -12.27 21.25 -10.48
N ARG A 17 -12.99 22.37 -10.58
CA ARG A 17 -13.47 22.94 -11.84
C ARG A 17 -12.39 23.89 -12.35
N THR A 18 -11.48 23.38 -13.17
CA THR A 18 -10.32 24.11 -13.68
C THR A 18 -10.55 24.64 -15.09
N GLU A 19 -10.09 25.85 -15.34
CA GLU A 19 -9.88 26.40 -16.66
C GLU A 19 -8.49 26.02 -17.19
N LYS A 20 -8.27 26.10 -18.49
CA LYS A 20 -7.03 25.64 -19.14
C LYS A 20 -5.79 26.36 -18.60
N TRP A 21 -5.86 27.70 -18.42
CA TRP A 21 -4.74 28.48 -17.88
C TRP A 21 -4.38 28.09 -16.43
N GLN A 22 -5.39 27.71 -15.61
CA GLN A 22 -5.19 27.22 -14.24
C GLN A 22 -4.50 25.84 -14.25
N GLU A 23 -4.93 24.96 -15.15
CA GLU A 23 -4.28 23.65 -15.36
C GLU A 23 -2.80 23.83 -15.75
N ASP A 24 -2.50 24.71 -16.68
CA ASP A 24 -1.14 25.00 -17.14
C ASP A 24 -0.26 25.57 -16.01
N ARG A 25 -0.82 26.41 -15.14
CA ARG A 25 -0.15 26.91 -13.93
C ARG A 25 0.17 25.79 -12.95
N ILE A 26 -0.82 24.94 -12.61
CA ILE A 26 -0.63 23.80 -11.71
C ILE A 26 0.40 22.83 -12.30
N ASP A 27 0.32 22.55 -13.59
CA ASP A 27 1.25 21.66 -14.27
C ASP A 27 2.68 22.22 -14.30
N LYS A 28 2.85 23.52 -14.48
CA LYS A 28 4.14 24.20 -14.37
C LYS A 28 4.73 23.99 -12.97
N MET A 29 3.95 24.24 -11.92
CA MET A 29 4.37 24.03 -10.53
C MET A 29 4.77 22.56 -10.28
N MET A 30 3.98 21.62 -10.76
CA MET A 30 4.27 20.18 -10.59
C MET A 30 5.52 19.72 -11.38
N ARG A 31 5.76 20.28 -12.57
CA ARG A 31 7.00 20.02 -13.34
C ARG A 31 8.22 20.52 -12.56
N MET A 32 8.17 21.74 -12.04
CA MET A 32 9.27 22.33 -11.28
C MET A 32 9.56 21.51 -10.00
N LEU A 33 8.52 21.15 -9.24
CA LEU A 33 8.65 20.29 -8.05
C LEU A 33 9.19 18.90 -8.42
N THR A 34 8.85 18.37 -9.60
CA THR A 34 9.39 17.11 -10.12
C THR A 34 10.89 17.21 -10.38
N THR A 35 11.33 18.23 -11.10
CA THR A 35 12.74 18.48 -11.40
C THR A 35 13.55 18.66 -10.12
N PHE A 36 13.06 19.49 -9.22
CA PHE A 36 13.68 19.73 -7.92
C PHE A 36 13.79 18.47 -7.08
N TYR A 37 12.70 17.70 -6.93
CA TYR A 37 12.70 16.45 -6.18
C TYR A 37 13.73 15.46 -6.71
N ASN A 38 13.78 15.28 -8.03
CA ASN A 38 14.67 14.32 -8.66
C ASN A 38 16.15 14.76 -8.57
N ASP A 39 16.43 16.06 -8.68
CA ASP A 39 17.78 16.60 -8.44
C ASP A 39 18.23 16.31 -7.01
N ARG A 40 17.43 16.65 -6.01
CA ARG A 40 17.75 16.38 -4.60
C ARG A 40 17.93 14.87 -4.33
N GLN A 41 17.09 14.03 -4.92
CA GLN A 41 17.25 12.57 -4.80
C GLN A 41 18.56 12.06 -5.42
N ARG A 42 18.99 12.58 -6.59
CA ARG A 42 20.26 12.20 -7.21
C ARG A 42 21.45 12.61 -6.33
N LYS A 43 21.41 13.81 -5.75
CA LYS A 43 22.45 14.30 -4.81
C LYS A 43 22.52 13.40 -3.57
N LEU A 44 21.37 13.04 -2.98
CA LEU A 44 21.30 12.10 -1.84
C LEU A 44 21.82 10.71 -2.19
N VAL A 45 21.51 10.18 -3.39
CA VAL A 45 22.02 8.88 -3.84
C VAL A 45 23.54 8.91 -3.97
N ARG A 46 24.13 9.96 -4.56
CA ARG A 46 25.59 10.13 -4.65
C ARG A 46 26.23 10.17 -3.27
N ARG A 47 25.67 10.97 -2.34
CA ARG A 47 26.14 11.05 -0.94
C ARG A 47 26.06 9.70 -0.23
N TYR A 48 24.97 8.96 -0.40
CA TYR A 48 24.81 7.63 0.17
C TYR A 48 25.85 6.64 -0.39
N ILE A 49 26.08 6.64 -1.70
CA ILE A 49 27.10 5.78 -2.33
C ILE A 49 28.45 6.06 -1.70
N TYR A 50 28.87 7.32 -1.61
CA TYR A 50 30.13 7.72 -0.97
C TYR A 50 30.23 7.21 0.46
N LEU A 51 29.22 7.47 1.29
CA LEU A 51 29.21 7.02 2.69
C LEU A 51 29.24 5.49 2.81
N SER A 52 28.53 4.77 1.95
CA SER A 52 28.42 3.31 2.03
C SER A 52 29.72 2.55 1.79
N HIS A 53 30.73 3.19 1.19
CA HIS A 53 32.07 2.64 0.97
C HIS A 53 33.04 2.94 2.15
N SER A 54 32.69 3.84 3.06
CA SER A 54 33.55 4.23 4.18
C SER A 54 33.65 3.12 5.25
N LYS A 55 34.80 3.04 5.94
CA LYS A 55 35.01 2.15 7.09
C LYS A 55 34.00 2.45 8.20
N ALA A 56 33.80 3.74 8.52
CA ALA A 56 32.88 4.20 9.55
C ALA A 56 31.42 3.76 9.31
N TYR A 57 30.96 3.73 8.05
CA TYR A 57 29.66 3.19 7.70
C TYR A 57 29.55 1.69 8.02
N LYS A 58 30.57 0.92 7.64
CA LYS A 58 30.59 -0.55 7.89
C LYS A 58 30.63 -0.85 9.39
N GLU A 59 31.46 -0.11 10.16
CA GLU A 59 31.52 -0.20 11.62
C GLU A 59 30.22 0.19 12.31
N ALA A 60 29.59 1.31 11.92
CA ALA A 60 28.31 1.71 12.47
C ALA A 60 27.22 0.65 12.21
N LYS A 61 27.27 0.02 11.04
CA LYS A 61 26.31 -1.04 10.67
C LYS A 61 26.55 -2.34 11.44
N SER A 62 27.80 -2.71 11.74
CA SER A 62 28.15 -3.89 12.55
C SER A 62 27.79 -3.69 14.03
N LYS A 63 27.91 -2.46 14.57
CA LYS A 63 27.53 -2.09 15.94
C LYS A 63 25.99 -2.12 16.18
N GLY A 64 25.20 -2.36 15.14
CA GLY A 64 23.76 -2.56 15.24
C GLY A 64 22.90 -1.35 14.83
N VAL A 65 21.59 -1.52 14.95
CA VAL A 65 20.60 -0.59 14.35
C VAL A 65 20.68 0.81 14.97
N VAL A 66 20.94 0.94 16.27
CA VAL A 66 20.98 2.25 16.96
C VAL A 66 22.21 3.05 16.51
N ALA A 67 23.39 2.42 16.55
CA ALA A 67 24.63 3.05 16.09
C ALA A 67 24.54 3.47 14.63
N PHE A 68 23.99 2.62 13.77
CA PHE A 68 23.78 2.92 12.37
C PHE A 68 22.78 4.07 12.14
N LYS A 69 21.71 4.16 12.92
CA LYS A 69 20.76 5.30 12.87
C LYS A 69 21.43 6.61 13.24
N ASN A 70 22.24 6.62 14.31
CA ASN A 70 22.95 7.82 14.74
C ASN A 70 23.95 8.27 13.66
N TYR A 71 24.77 7.36 13.13
CA TYR A 71 25.68 7.63 12.03
C TYR A 71 24.98 8.25 10.83
N MET A 72 23.87 7.65 10.37
CA MET A 72 23.12 8.17 9.23
C MET A 72 22.48 9.53 9.51
N LYS A 73 22.04 9.79 10.75
CA LYS A 73 21.49 11.08 11.19
C LYS A 73 22.55 12.18 11.17
N GLU A 74 23.75 11.93 11.67
CA GLU A 74 24.89 12.85 11.63
C GLU A 74 25.26 13.24 10.19
N HIS A 75 25.14 12.29 9.25
CA HIS A 75 25.36 12.54 7.83
C HIS A 75 24.13 13.06 7.09
N GLY A 76 23.11 13.58 7.80
CA GLY A 76 21.93 14.23 7.24
C GLY A 76 20.84 13.30 6.72
N PHE A 77 20.95 11.99 6.92
CA PHE A 77 19.90 11.03 6.59
C PHE A 77 18.93 10.83 7.75
N SER A 78 18.19 11.88 8.04
CA SER A 78 17.06 11.90 8.98
C SER A 78 15.94 12.75 8.38
N GLN A 79 14.73 12.70 8.95
CA GLN A 79 13.64 13.55 8.48
C GLN A 79 14.00 15.04 8.55
N TYR A 80 14.62 15.47 9.66
CA TYR A 80 15.04 16.87 9.83
C TYR A 80 16.23 17.23 8.92
N GLY A 81 17.19 16.32 8.75
CA GLY A 81 18.33 16.53 7.86
C GLY A 81 17.88 16.67 6.39
N LEU A 82 16.92 15.83 5.94
CA LEU A 82 16.36 15.97 4.62
C LEU A 82 15.51 17.24 4.47
N ASP A 83 14.77 17.64 5.49
CA ASP A 83 14.02 18.90 5.49
C ASP A 83 14.95 20.11 5.30
N ALA A 84 16.04 20.16 6.08
CA ALA A 84 17.08 21.19 5.93
C ALA A 84 17.69 21.16 4.52
N PHE A 85 18.07 19.99 4.02
CA PHE A 85 18.65 19.85 2.68
C PHE A 85 17.70 20.26 1.56
N PHE A 86 16.41 19.95 1.66
CA PHE A 86 15.40 20.36 0.67
C PHE A 86 15.13 21.87 0.71
N LYS A 87 15.36 22.55 1.83
CA LYS A 87 15.14 23.99 2.00
C LYS A 87 16.39 24.84 1.74
N ALA A 88 17.58 24.25 1.76
CA ALA A 88 18.85 24.98 1.75
C ALA A 88 19.04 25.94 0.56
N ASP A 89 18.49 25.62 -0.63
CA ASP A 89 18.65 26.44 -1.84
C ASP A 89 17.37 27.13 -2.28
N THR A 90 16.43 27.40 -1.36
CA THR A 90 15.10 27.91 -1.71
C THR A 90 15.07 29.42 -1.96
N LYS A 91 16.13 30.16 -1.67
CA LYS A 91 16.23 31.61 -1.93
C LYS A 91 16.40 31.96 -3.42
N GLY A 92 16.63 30.96 -4.28
CA GLY A 92 16.83 31.13 -5.73
C GLY A 92 15.57 30.91 -6.57
N ALA A 93 15.71 30.22 -7.69
CA ALA A 93 14.71 30.03 -8.74
C ALA A 93 13.32 29.52 -8.27
N LEU A 94 13.27 28.68 -7.22
CA LEU A 94 12.00 28.17 -6.70
C LEU A 94 11.16 29.25 -6.03
N TYR A 95 11.81 30.16 -5.29
CA TYR A 95 11.16 31.28 -4.66
C TYR A 95 10.61 32.25 -5.71
N GLN A 96 11.40 32.56 -6.74
CA GLN A 96 10.98 33.40 -7.87
C GLN A 96 9.80 32.79 -8.64
N CYS A 97 9.64 31.47 -8.61
CA CYS A 97 8.52 30.77 -9.23
C CYS A 97 7.27 30.65 -8.33
N GLY A 98 7.27 31.28 -7.17
CA GLY A 98 6.15 31.28 -6.23
C GLY A 98 5.96 29.94 -5.49
N LEU A 99 6.96 29.03 -5.51
CA LEU A 99 6.89 27.77 -4.81
C LEU A 99 7.19 27.94 -3.32
N ASN A 100 6.36 27.33 -2.50
CA ASN A 100 6.35 27.49 -1.06
C ASN A 100 7.29 26.51 -0.36
N SER A 101 7.94 26.91 0.73
CA SER A 101 8.75 26.06 1.59
C SER A 101 7.99 24.85 2.15
N MET A 102 6.67 24.96 2.36
CA MET A 102 5.84 23.85 2.82
C MET A 102 5.63 22.78 1.75
N PHE A 103 5.61 23.16 0.46
CA PHE A 103 5.58 22.18 -0.64
C PHE A 103 6.89 21.39 -0.69
N LEU A 104 8.02 22.04 -0.42
CA LEU A 104 9.32 21.39 -0.33
C LEU A 104 9.43 20.47 0.90
N GLN A 105 8.86 20.89 2.01
CA GLN A 105 8.77 20.04 3.22
C GLN A 105 7.95 18.77 2.97
N TYR A 106 6.87 18.85 2.20
CA TYR A 106 6.14 17.66 1.79
C TYR A 106 6.99 16.73 0.92
N LEU A 107 7.77 17.30 -0.02
CA LEU A 107 8.69 16.51 -0.84
C LEU A 107 9.80 15.85 -0.02
N SER A 108 10.35 16.56 0.97
CA SER A 108 11.36 16.00 1.88
C SER A 108 10.80 14.82 2.69
N GLN A 109 9.55 14.91 3.16
CA GLN A 109 8.86 13.80 3.83
C GLN A 109 8.67 12.58 2.90
N CYS A 110 8.31 12.82 1.63
CA CYS A 110 8.26 11.77 0.62
C CYS A 110 9.65 11.14 0.38
N ALA A 111 10.69 11.96 0.35
CA ALA A 111 12.07 11.50 0.22
C ALA A 111 12.48 10.67 1.44
N TRP A 112 12.25 11.19 2.65
CA TRP A 112 12.53 10.47 3.88
C TRP A 112 11.85 9.11 3.94
N SER A 113 10.56 9.02 3.60
CA SER A 113 9.86 7.75 3.56
C SER A 113 10.48 6.71 2.62
N ALA A 114 11.13 7.15 1.53
CA ALA A 114 11.86 6.26 0.63
C ALA A 114 13.23 5.86 1.21
N TRP A 115 13.95 6.80 1.82
CA TRP A 115 15.25 6.57 2.43
C TRP A 115 15.16 5.73 3.70
N ASP A 116 14.18 5.95 4.56
CA ASP A 116 13.92 5.14 5.75
C ASP A 116 13.72 3.66 5.39
N LYS A 117 12.94 3.39 4.34
CA LYS A 117 12.77 2.03 3.81
C LYS A 117 14.06 1.44 3.25
N LYS A 118 14.93 2.26 2.61
CA LYS A 118 16.22 1.81 2.08
C LYS A 118 17.22 1.53 3.17
N LEU A 119 17.30 2.37 4.18
CA LEU A 119 18.31 2.30 5.24
C LEU A 119 17.93 1.29 6.33
N PHE A 120 16.69 1.28 6.76
CA PHE A 120 16.23 0.57 7.96
C PHE A 120 15.13 -0.46 7.69
N GLY A 121 14.55 -0.45 6.51
CA GLY A 121 13.49 -1.35 6.10
C GLY A 121 13.94 -2.37 5.04
N LYS A 122 12.98 -2.77 4.20
CA LYS A 122 13.17 -3.77 3.14
C LYS A 122 13.20 -3.14 1.73
N GLY A 123 13.64 -1.88 1.61
CA GLY A 123 13.77 -1.19 0.35
C GLY A 123 15.10 -1.48 -0.34
N ASP A 124 15.07 -1.83 -1.62
CA ASP A 124 16.30 -2.16 -2.36
C ASP A 124 16.97 -0.91 -2.96
N PHE A 125 16.19 0.08 -3.40
CA PHE A 125 16.71 1.31 -4.03
C PHE A 125 15.76 2.50 -3.84
N VAL A 126 16.30 3.70 -4.03
CA VAL A 126 15.53 4.95 -4.05
C VAL A 126 15.41 5.45 -5.49
N LYS A 127 14.17 5.74 -5.93
CA LYS A 127 13.92 6.26 -7.29
C LYS A 127 14.33 7.72 -7.41
N THR A 128 14.97 8.07 -8.52
CA THR A 128 15.43 9.41 -8.87
C THR A 128 14.73 10.02 -10.10
N ASP A 129 13.68 9.35 -10.57
CA ASP A 129 12.88 9.70 -11.76
C ASP A 129 11.36 9.73 -11.45
N LYS A 130 11.01 10.12 -10.23
CA LYS A 130 9.61 10.18 -9.79
C LYS A 130 8.93 11.41 -10.39
N VAL A 131 7.70 11.24 -10.90
CA VAL A 131 6.82 12.36 -11.27
C VAL A 131 6.02 12.80 -10.05
N VAL A 132 6.12 14.08 -9.70
CA VAL A 132 5.34 14.70 -8.62
C VAL A 132 3.96 15.06 -9.17
N ASN A 133 2.91 14.47 -8.60
CA ASN A 133 1.52 14.71 -8.98
C ASN A 133 0.68 15.26 -7.82
N ILE A 134 1.34 15.70 -6.77
CA ILE A 134 0.71 16.31 -5.59
C ILE A 134 1.68 17.28 -4.93
N PHE A 135 1.18 18.44 -4.52
CA PHE A 135 1.85 19.33 -3.59
C PHE A 135 0.89 19.74 -2.47
N CYS A 136 1.39 19.82 -1.26
CA CYS A 136 0.57 20.03 -0.06
C CYS A 136 1.17 21.04 0.88
N SER A 137 0.28 21.65 1.68
CA SER A 137 0.63 22.46 2.84
C SER A 137 -0.05 21.90 4.09
N ARG A 138 0.63 21.95 5.23
CA ARG A 138 0.06 21.65 6.55
C ARG A 138 -0.52 22.89 7.18
N ASN A 139 -1.48 22.70 8.07
CA ASN A 139 -1.96 23.74 8.96
C ASN A 139 -0.84 24.10 9.96
N MET A 140 -0.47 25.39 9.96
CA MET A 140 0.50 25.97 10.90
C MET A 140 -0.20 27.07 11.68
N LYS A 141 -0.61 26.75 12.92
CA LYS A 141 -1.31 27.71 13.81
C LYS A 141 -2.54 28.37 13.15
N GLY A 142 -3.40 27.56 12.51
CA GLY A 142 -4.61 28.03 11.85
C GLY A 142 -4.45 28.50 10.40
N ARG A 143 -3.21 28.55 9.86
CA ARG A 143 -2.94 29.05 8.50
C ARG A 143 -2.29 27.97 7.63
N PHE A 144 -2.56 28.03 6.33
CA PHE A 144 -1.91 27.21 5.30
C PHE A 144 -1.01 28.09 4.44
N CYS A 145 0.29 27.82 4.45
CA CYS A 145 1.20 28.52 3.54
C CYS A 145 0.93 28.10 2.09
N GLY A 146 0.70 29.07 1.20
CA GLY A 146 0.46 28.84 -0.22
C GLY A 146 -0.96 28.42 -0.58
N PHE A 147 -1.85 28.27 0.40
CA PHE A 147 -3.27 28.03 0.18
C PHE A 147 -4.13 28.91 1.07
N ASP A 148 -5.29 29.26 0.54
CA ASP A 148 -6.42 29.80 1.25
C ASP A 148 -7.69 29.13 0.72
N TYR A 149 -8.73 28.99 1.53
CA TYR A 149 -9.95 28.32 1.13
C TYR A 149 -11.17 29.01 1.72
N ASP A 150 -12.26 28.89 1.00
CA ASP A 150 -13.56 29.37 1.43
C ASP A 150 -14.57 28.21 1.27
N LEU A 151 -15.12 27.76 2.39
CA LEU A 151 -16.11 26.68 2.41
C LEU A 151 -17.51 27.17 2.08
N SER A 152 -17.80 28.47 2.17
CA SER A 152 -19.10 29.02 1.80
C SER A 152 -19.30 29.04 0.28
N THR A 153 -18.23 29.34 -0.46
CA THR A 153 -18.21 29.37 -1.92
C THR A 153 -17.60 28.11 -2.55
N PHE A 154 -17.09 27.19 -1.74
CA PHE A 154 -16.33 25.99 -2.18
C PHE A 154 -15.19 26.34 -3.12
N THR A 155 -14.38 27.32 -2.74
CA THR A 155 -13.22 27.75 -3.54
C THR A 155 -11.90 27.51 -2.83
N ILE A 156 -10.85 27.24 -3.61
CA ILE A 156 -9.46 27.20 -3.16
C ILE A 156 -8.66 28.27 -3.88
N ARG A 157 -7.88 29.05 -3.13
CA ARG A 157 -6.94 30.04 -3.65
C ARG A 157 -5.53 29.50 -3.50
N ILE A 158 -4.78 29.47 -4.59
CA ILE A 158 -3.34 29.17 -4.58
C ILE A 158 -2.61 30.50 -4.50
N LYS A 159 -1.76 30.68 -3.48
CA LYS A 159 -1.03 31.92 -3.22
C LYS A 159 0.46 31.76 -3.52
N SER A 160 1.06 32.80 -4.10
CA SER A 160 2.51 32.94 -4.16
C SER A 160 3.05 33.27 -2.77
N THR A 161 4.20 32.69 -2.43
CA THR A 161 4.89 33.00 -1.17
C THR A 161 5.71 34.26 -1.22
N CYS A 162 6.14 34.67 -2.41
CA CYS A 162 6.98 35.84 -2.58
C CYS A 162 6.18 37.15 -2.50
N THR A 163 5.03 37.17 -3.18
CA THR A 163 4.22 38.37 -3.34
C THR A 163 2.95 38.36 -2.50
N LYS A 164 2.64 37.28 -1.82
CA LYS A 164 1.35 36.98 -1.17
C LYS A 164 0.12 37.09 -2.10
N ASN A 165 0.34 37.35 -3.38
CA ASN A 165 -0.71 37.47 -4.38
C ASN A 165 -1.37 36.14 -4.68
N ILE A 166 -2.65 36.16 -5.02
CA ILE A 166 -3.40 35.00 -5.47
C ILE A 166 -2.92 34.64 -6.87
N ILE A 167 -2.38 33.43 -7.04
CA ILE A 167 -1.97 32.87 -8.34
C ILE A 167 -3.21 32.49 -9.14
N CYS A 168 -4.15 31.77 -8.50
CA CYS A 168 -5.43 31.42 -9.09
C CYS A 168 -6.44 31.03 -7.99
N THR A 169 -7.72 31.28 -8.27
CA THR A 169 -8.86 30.82 -7.48
C THR A 169 -9.61 29.77 -8.27
N ILE A 170 -9.88 28.61 -7.67
CA ILE A 170 -10.46 27.47 -8.36
C ILE A 170 -11.62 26.91 -7.54
N PRO A 171 -12.83 26.80 -8.11
CA PRO A 171 -13.94 26.14 -7.44
C PRO A 171 -13.72 24.63 -7.34
N PHE A 172 -14.16 24.02 -6.24
CA PHE A 172 -14.21 22.56 -6.09
C PHE A 172 -15.66 22.08 -5.95
N VAL A 173 -15.89 20.85 -6.39
CA VAL A 173 -17.23 20.28 -6.45
C VAL A 173 -17.50 19.47 -5.20
N VAL A 174 -18.55 19.85 -4.46
CA VAL A 174 -19.07 19.13 -3.30
C VAL A 174 -20.43 18.56 -3.65
N ASN A 175 -20.65 17.29 -3.32
CA ASN A 175 -21.98 16.70 -3.42
C ASN A 175 -22.80 17.05 -2.17
N LYS A 176 -23.68 18.03 -2.31
CA LYS A 176 -24.54 18.52 -1.20
C LYS A 176 -25.46 17.43 -0.61
N ASN A 177 -25.70 16.34 -1.34
CA ASN A 177 -26.49 15.20 -0.85
C ASN A 177 -25.64 14.14 -0.14
N SER A 178 -24.32 14.29 -0.13
CA SER A 178 -23.39 13.36 0.51
C SER A 178 -23.17 13.72 1.98
N LYS A 179 -23.86 13.04 2.89
CA LYS A 179 -23.60 13.17 4.34
C LYS A 179 -22.11 12.98 4.70
N TYR A 180 -21.41 12.12 3.96
CA TYR A 180 -19.98 11.89 4.15
C TYR A 180 -19.13 13.12 3.82
N GLU A 181 -19.41 13.80 2.69
CA GLU A 181 -18.65 14.98 2.28
C GLU A 181 -18.96 16.19 3.19
N LEU A 182 -20.23 16.39 3.52
CA LEU A 182 -20.66 17.47 4.43
C LEU A 182 -20.08 17.30 5.83
N PHE A 183 -20.14 16.08 6.38
CA PHE A 183 -19.49 15.76 7.65
C PHE A 183 -17.99 16.01 7.60
N ALA A 184 -17.31 15.63 6.52
CA ALA A 184 -15.89 15.87 6.39
C ALA A 184 -15.58 17.37 6.43
N LEU A 185 -16.34 18.20 5.71
CA LEU A 185 -16.12 19.65 5.66
C LEU A 185 -16.42 20.38 6.98
N SER A 186 -17.18 19.78 7.89
CA SER A 186 -17.38 20.29 9.26
C SER A 186 -16.19 19.98 10.20
N GLN A 187 -15.26 19.12 9.79
CA GLN A 187 -14.11 18.74 10.61
C GLN A 187 -12.91 19.67 10.39
N LYS A 188 -12.01 19.71 11.38
CA LYS A 188 -10.79 20.52 11.32
C LYS A 188 -9.86 20.04 10.20
N ILE A 189 -9.49 20.94 9.30
CA ILE A 189 -8.55 20.65 8.22
C ILE A 189 -7.11 20.74 8.73
N CYS A 190 -6.37 19.63 8.62
CA CYS A 190 -4.96 19.52 9.02
C CYS A 190 -3.99 19.74 7.85
N ARG A 191 -4.41 19.37 6.63
CA ARG A 191 -3.58 19.52 5.41
C ARG A 191 -4.46 19.77 4.20
N ILE A 192 -3.95 20.60 3.31
CA ILE A 192 -4.52 20.85 1.98
C ILE A 192 -3.51 20.41 0.93
N GLY A 193 -3.96 19.76 -0.13
CA GLY A 193 -3.12 19.38 -1.26
C GLY A 193 -3.85 19.47 -2.59
N ILE A 194 -3.14 19.90 -3.63
CA ILE A 194 -3.61 19.80 -5.02
C ILE A 194 -3.03 18.54 -5.63
N VAL A 195 -3.90 17.70 -6.19
CA VAL A 195 -3.57 16.41 -6.79
C VAL A 195 -4.00 16.38 -8.24
N ARG A 196 -3.13 15.93 -9.14
CA ARG A 196 -3.54 15.60 -10.50
C ARG A 196 -3.53 14.09 -10.73
N LYS A 197 -4.49 13.59 -11.48
CA LYS A 197 -4.63 12.18 -11.85
C LYS A 197 -4.78 12.05 -13.35
N LEU A 198 -4.03 11.15 -13.95
CA LEU A 198 -4.18 10.85 -15.38
C LEU A 198 -5.39 9.91 -15.57
N ILE A 199 -6.44 10.42 -16.23
CA ILE A 199 -7.67 9.67 -16.51
C ILE A 199 -7.95 9.78 -18.01
N ARG A 200 -8.04 8.66 -18.70
CA ARG A 200 -8.26 8.60 -20.17
C ARG A 200 -7.30 9.50 -20.95
N SER A 201 -6.01 9.45 -20.58
CA SER A 201 -4.92 10.24 -21.16
C SER A 201 -5.01 11.76 -20.97
N LYS A 202 -5.94 12.27 -20.16
CA LYS A 202 -6.03 13.67 -19.74
C LYS A 202 -5.80 13.79 -18.25
N TYR A 203 -5.14 14.84 -17.81
CA TYR A 203 -5.05 15.14 -16.41
C TYR A 203 -6.37 15.70 -15.89
N LYS A 204 -6.77 15.26 -14.69
CA LYS A 204 -7.86 15.80 -13.88
C LYS A 204 -7.30 16.24 -12.55
N TYR A 205 -7.77 17.37 -12.07
CA TYR A 205 -7.26 18.04 -10.90
C TYR A 205 -8.25 17.92 -9.75
N TYR A 206 -7.71 17.76 -8.55
CA TYR A 206 -8.48 17.55 -7.33
C TYR A 206 -7.86 18.34 -6.20
N ILE A 207 -8.69 18.83 -5.29
CA ILE A 207 -8.25 19.23 -3.97
C ILE A 207 -8.39 18.05 -3.02
N GLN A 208 -7.40 17.86 -2.17
CA GLN A 208 -7.36 16.82 -1.15
C GLN A 208 -7.24 17.48 0.22
N PHE A 209 -8.26 17.31 1.05
CA PHE A 209 -8.21 17.69 2.44
C PHE A 209 -7.89 16.50 3.31
N THR A 210 -7.02 16.70 4.31
CA THR A 210 -6.84 15.78 5.42
C THR A 210 -7.51 16.39 6.64
N PHE A 211 -8.47 15.69 7.19
CA PHE A 211 -9.26 16.12 8.34
C PHE A 211 -8.78 15.42 9.61
N ASP A 212 -8.95 16.07 10.75
CA ASP A 212 -8.75 15.48 12.08
C ASP A 212 -9.93 14.58 12.44
N GLY A 213 -9.66 13.51 13.20
CA GLY A 213 -10.71 12.60 13.67
C GLY A 213 -10.94 11.39 12.75
N VAL A 214 -12.15 10.85 12.80
CA VAL A 214 -12.59 9.66 12.05
C VAL A 214 -13.64 10.05 11.00
N PRO A 215 -13.69 9.33 9.85
CA PRO A 215 -14.67 9.64 8.81
C PRO A 215 -16.09 9.25 9.26
N TYR A 216 -17.09 9.85 8.62
CA TYR A 216 -18.49 9.47 8.79
C TYR A 216 -18.72 7.98 8.45
N ASN A 217 -19.25 7.22 9.38
CA ASN A 217 -19.43 5.77 9.25
C ASN A 217 -20.89 5.32 9.00
N LYS A 218 -21.82 6.21 8.77
CA LYS A 218 -23.26 5.95 8.59
C LYS A 218 -23.95 5.25 9.79
N GLY A 219 -23.39 5.36 10.99
CA GLY A 219 -23.94 4.70 12.18
C GLY A 219 -23.79 3.17 12.16
N ARG A 220 -22.89 2.60 11.34
CA ARG A 220 -22.65 1.16 11.33
C ARG A 220 -22.06 0.70 12.65
N ASN A 221 -22.66 -0.31 13.23
CA ASN A 221 -22.11 -1.00 14.38
C ASN A 221 -21.07 -2.02 13.93
N ILE A 222 -20.02 -2.17 14.72
CA ILE A 222 -19.07 -3.26 14.60
C ILE A 222 -19.58 -4.45 15.41
N GLY A 223 -19.38 -5.67 14.91
CA GLY A 223 -19.66 -6.87 15.68
C GLY A 223 -18.72 -6.98 16.89
N THR A 224 -19.02 -7.89 17.78
CA THR A 224 -18.17 -8.23 18.93
C THR A 224 -17.55 -9.59 18.73
N GLY A 225 -16.33 -9.80 19.23
CA GLY A 225 -15.64 -11.07 19.17
C GLY A 225 -14.36 -11.06 18.35
N ILE A 226 -13.70 -12.21 18.29
CA ILE A 226 -12.39 -12.35 17.63
C ILE A 226 -12.56 -13.02 16.28
N VAL A 227 -11.89 -12.44 15.28
CA VAL A 227 -11.84 -12.95 13.91
C VAL A 227 -10.40 -13.30 13.53
N GLY A 228 -10.15 -14.55 13.17
CA GLY A 228 -8.89 -15.02 12.59
C GLY A 228 -8.92 -14.97 11.07
N ILE A 229 -7.85 -14.49 10.44
CA ILE A 229 -7.73 -14.39 8.99
C ILE A 229 -6.42 -15.01 8.53
N ASP A 230 -6.50 -16.02 7.65
CA ASP A 230 -5.38 -16.49 6.84
C ASP A 230 -5.43 -15.85 5.45
N PRO A 231 -4.52 -14.88 5.16
CA PRO A 231 -4.57 -14.09 3.93
C PRO A 231 -3.75 -14.73 2.82
N GLY A 232 -4.38 -15.48 1.93
CA GLY A 232 -3.76 -16.01 0.72
C GLY A 232 -3.61 -14.96 -0.42
N PRO A 233 -3.00 -15.36 -1.55
CA PRO A 233 -2.75 -14.46 -2.70
C PRO A 233 -4.01 -14.13 -3.53
N SER A 234 -5.10 -14.88 -3.41
CA SER A 234 -6.33 -14.72 -4.19
C SER A 234 -7.61 -14.98 -3.39
N LYS A 235 -7.50 -15.68 -2.28
CA LYS A 235 -8.56 -16.01 -1.35
C LYS A 235 -8.06 -15.71 0.06
N ILE A 236 -8.97 -15.49 0.97
CA ILE A 236 -8.71 -15.39 2.40
C ILE A 236 -9.65 -16.37 3.12
N ALA A 237 -9.14 -17.10 4.10
CA ALA A 237 -9.97 -17.84 5.01
C ALA A 237 -10.23 -17.01 6.27
N ILE A 238 -11.44 -17.05 6.76
CA ILE A 238 -11.95 -16.20 7.83
C ILE A 238 -12.71 -17.09 8.81
N VAL A 239 -12.36 -17.00 10.08
CA VAL A 239 -13.05 -17.70 11.17
C VAL A 239 -13.39 -16.70 12.26
N GLY A 240 -14.67 -16.41 12.41
CA GLY A 240 -15.25 -15.65 13.52
C GLY A 240 -15.86 -16.56 14.59
N ASP A 241 -16.57 -15.95 15.55
CA ASP A 241 -17.28 -16.71 16.56
C ASP A 241 -18.56 -17.38 16.00
N LYS A 242 -19.20 -16.74 15.00
CA LYS A 242 -20.47 -17.19 14.42
C LYS A 242 -20.41 -17.56 12.94
N LYS A 243 -19.24 -17.48 12.30
CA LYS A 243 -19.13 -17.67 10.86
C LYS A 243 -17.73 -18.13 10.43
N VAL A 244 -17.71 -19.10 9.51
CA VAL A 244 -16.51 -19.55 8.78
C VAL A 244 -16.72 -19.28 7.29
N GLU A 245 -15.75 -18.69 6.62
CA GLU A 245 -15.86 -18.31 5.22
C GLU A 245 -14.52 -18.37 4.49
N ILE A 246 -14.54 -18.73 3.20
CA ILE A 246 -13.42 -18.56 2.27
C ILE A 246 -13.81 -17.52 1.22
N ALA A 247 -13.42 -16.28 1.45
CA ALA A 247 -13.75 -15.17 0.57
C ALA A 247 -12.74 -15.03 -0.58
N LYS A 248 -13.24 -14.85 -1.81
CA LYS A 248 -12.41 -14.52 -2.99
C LYS A 248 -12.05 -13.04 -2.96
N LEU A 249 -10.76 -12.71 -3.08
CA LEU A 249 -10.31 -11.34 -3.17
C LEU A 249 -10.67 -10.71 -4.53
N ALA A 250 -11.50 -9.68 -4.51
CA ALA A 250 -11.97 -8.92 -5.68
C ALA A 250 -12.43 -9.83 -6.85
N PRO A 251 -13.51 -10.61 -6.69
CA PRO A 251 -13.99 -11.52 -7.74
C PRO A 251 -14.45 -10.77 -9.00
N ASN A 252 -14.86 -9.53 -8.88
CA ASN A 252 -15.39 -8.67 -9.94
C ASN A 252 -14.35 -8.15 -10.94
N ILE A 253 -13.04 -8.48 -10.79
CA ILE A 253 -11.97 -7.99 -11.68
C ILE A 253 -11.55 -9.00 -12.77
N ILE A 254 -12.17 -10.17 -12.86
CA ILE A 254 -11.73 -11.26 -13.75
C ILE A 254 -11.71 -10.84 -15.23
N GLU A 255 -12.74 -10.13 -15.69
CA GLU A 255 -12.78 -9.62 -17.07
C GLU A 255 -11.72 -8.56 -17.34
N ASP A 256 -11.50 -7.66 -16.37
CA ASP A 256 -10.44 -6.65 -16.47
C ASP A 256 -9.04 -7.30 -16.46
N GLU A 257 -8.85 -8.42 -15.75
CA GLU A 257 -7.64 -9.21 -15.81
C GLU A 257 -7.40 -9.81 -17.21
N ARG A 258 -8.45 -10.35 -17.85
CA ARG A 258 -8.39 -10.88 -19.22
C ARG A 258 -8.03 -9.77 -20.21
N LYS A 259 -8.70 -8.62 -20.09
CA LYS A 259 -8.43 -7.43 -20.93
C LYS A 259 -6.99 -6.93 -20.78
N THR A 260 -6.51 -6.75 -19.54
CA THR A 260 -5.13 -6.31 -19.29
C THR A 260 -4.10 -7.32 -19.79
N ALA A 261 -4.37 -8.62 -19.70
CA ALA A 261 -3.49 -9.66 -20.23
C ALA A 261 -3.42 -9.63 -21.77
N ARG A 262 -4.55 -9.39 -22.45
CA ARG A 262 -4.61 -9.23 -23.92
C ARG A 262 -3.79 -8.02 -24.38
N LEU A 263 -3.96 -6.87 -23.72
CA LEU A 263 -3.21 -5.65 -24.04
C LEU A 263 -1.71 -5.81 -23.81
N LYS A 264 -1.29 -6.51 -22.74
CA LYS A 264 0.13 -6.80 -22.48
C LYS A 264 0.75 -7.69 -23.57
N ARG A 265 0.02 -8.71 -24.05
CA ARG A 265 0.48 -9.54 -25.17
C ARG A 265 0.61 -8.73 -26.47
N LYS A 266 -0.35 -7.81 -26.73
CA LYS A 266 -0.26 -6.89 -27.88
C LYS A 266 0.98 -5.99 -27.79
N LEU A 267 1.26 -5.43 -26.61
CA LEU A 267 2.47 -4.62 -26.36
C LEU A 267 3.77 -5.43 -26.55
N ASP A 268 3.81 -6.67 -26.07
CA ASP A 268 5.00 -7.51 -26.22
C ASP A 268 5.26 -7.84 -27.69
N ARG A 269 4.24 -8.23 -28.44
CA ARG A 269 4.36 -8.46 -29.91
C ARG A 269 4.83 -7.21 -30.66
N SER A 270 4.20 -6.06 -30.40
CA SER A 270 4.59 -4.79 -31.02
C SER A 270 6.02 -4.40 -30.69
N ARG A 271 6.46 -4.56 -29.43
CA ARG A 271 7.81 -4.28 -29.03
C ARG A 271 8.84 -5.18 -29.71
N ARG A 272 8.55 -6.49 -29.84
CA ARG A 272 9.40 -7.46 -30.52
C ARG A 272 9.54 -7.15 -32.01
N ALA A 273 8.43 -6.87 -32.66
CA ALA A 273 8.42 -6.52 -34.08
C ALA A 273 9.23 -5.24 -34.39
N THR A 274 9.14 -4.24 -33.51
CA THR A 274 9.86 -2.96 -33.69
C THR A 274 11.35 -3.03 -33.28
N ASN A 275 11.74 -4.00 -32.45
CA ASN A 275 13.10 -4.11 -31.89
C ASN A 275 13.63 -5.56 -31.99
N PRO A 276 13.74 -6.17 -33.17
CA PRO A 276 14.19 -7.58 -33.31
C PRO A 276 15.62 -7.76 -32.79
N HIS A 277 16.48 -6.75 -32.93
CA HIS A 277 17.86 -6.74 -32.47
C HIS A 277 18.05 -6.91 -30.96
N MET A 278 16.98 -6.77 -30.19
CA MET A 278 17.01 -6.93 -28.72
C MET A 278 16.76 -8.36 -28.25
N TYR A 279 16.45 -9.26 -29.16
CA TYR A 279 16.04 -10.63 -28.85
C TYR A 279 16.93 -11.63 -29.55
N LYS A 280 17.25 -12.73 -28.85
CA LYS A 280 17.87 -13.92 -29.42
C LYS A 280 16.84 -14.73 -30.21
N GLU A 281 17.28 -15.71 -31.00
CA GLU A 281 16.41 -16.63 -31.76
C GLU A 281 15.40 -17.36 -30.84
N ASP A 282 15.84 -17.72 -29.62
CA ASP A 282 14.97 -18.30 -28.59
C ASP A 282 13.94 -17.31 -27.99
N GLY A 283 13.91 -16.07 -28.45
CA GLY A 283 13.03 -15.01 -27.98
C GLY A 283 13.41 -14.41 -26.63
N THR A 284 14.57 -14.76 -26.05
CA THR A 284 15.05 -14.14 -24.81
C THR A 284 15.73 -12.79 -25.09
N ASN A 285 15.71 -11.89 -24.08
CA ASN A 285 16.32 -10.56 -24.24
C ASN A 285 17.86 -10.66 -24.23
N ILE A 286 18.51 -9.94 -25.14
CA ILE A 286 19.95 -9.72 -25.11
C ILE A 286 20.28 -8.72 -23.99
N LYS A 287 21.23 -9.07 -23.13
CA LYS A 287 21.67 -8.17 -22.05
C LYS A 287 22.46 -6.99 -22.62
N GLY A 288 22.27 -5.81 -22.03
CA GLY A 288 23.07 -4.61 -22.38
C GLY A 288 22.51 -3.74 -23.51
N GLN A 289 21.60 -4.23 -24.33
CA GLN A 289 20.94 -3.45 -25.38
C GLN A 289 19.95 -2.45 -24.78
N ARG A 290 20.12 -1.15 -25.08
CA ARG A 290 19.30 -0.07 -24.47
C ARG A 290 18.49 0.77 -25.46
N GLN A 291 18.79 0.71 -26.75
CA GLN A 291 18.05 1.46 -27.76
C GLN A 291 16.71 0.75 -28.06
N ILE A 292 15.63 1.24 -27.43
CA ILE A 292 14.29 0.70 -27.65
C ILE A 292 13.48 1.75 -28.38
N CYS A 293 12.99 1.40 -29.58
CA CYS A 293 12.03 2.20 -30.32
C CYS A 293 10.60 1.76 -30.02
N PHE A 294 9.68 2.71 -29.95
CA PHE A 294 8.28 2.44 -29.72
C PHE A 294 7.42 2.97 -30.87
N SER A 295 6.69 2.09 -31.54
CA SER A 295 5.77 2.45 -32.59
C SER A 295 4.58 3.29 -32.06
N LYS A 296 3.90 4.02 -32.94
CA LYS A 296 2.68 4.75 -32.62
C LYS A 296 1.61 3.81 -32.00
N SER A 297 1.39 2.64 -32.61
CA SER A 297 0.44 1.62 -32.11
C SER A 297 0.83 1.08 -30.73
N TYR A 298 2.14 0.91 -30.45
CA TYR A 298 2.61 0.56 -29.09
C TYR A 298 2.21 1.62 -28.07
N ASN A 299 2.45 2.89 -28.37
CA ASN A 299 2.15 4.00 -27.45
C ASN A 299 0.63 4.13 -27.20
N GLU A 300 -0.21 3.94 -28.22
CA GLU A 300 -1.67 3.91 -28.06
C GLU A 300 -2.12 2.72 -27.19
N THR A 301 -1.60 1.54 -27.45
CA THR A 301 -1.91 0.34 -26.65
C THR A 301 -1.45 0.51 -25.19
N ARG A 302 -0.34 1.19 -24.97
CA ARG A 302 0.17 1.52 -23.61
C ARG A 302 -0.81 2.44 -22.85
N LYS A 303 -1.41 3.43 -23.53
CA LYS A 303 -2.44 4.31 -22.94
C LYS A 303 -3.69 3.50 -22.58
N LEU A 304 -4.15 2.61 -23.48
CA LEU A 304 -5.29 1.72 -23.21
C LEU A 304 -5.02 0.78 -22.02
N LEU A 305 -3.81 0.23 -21.93
CA LEU A 305 -3.42 -0.63 -20.81
C LEU A 305 -3.41 0.16 -19.48
N ALA A 306 -2.89 1.38 -19.48
CA ALA A 306 -2.88 2.23 -18.28
C ALA A 306 -4.31 2.50 -17.78
N GLU A 307 -5.24 2.81 -18.68
CA GLU A 307 -6.64 3.03 -18.33
C GLU A 307 -7.33 1.75 -17.85
N ALA A 308 -7.07 0.59 -18.48
CA ALA A 308 -7.60 -0.69 -18.02
C ALA A 308 -7.09 -1.05 -16.61
N GLN A 309 -5.82 -0.81 -16.33
CA GLN A 309 -5.24 -1.02 -15.00
C GLN A 309 -5.83 -0.06 -13.96
N ARG A 310 -6.09 1.21 -14.32
CA ARG A 310 -6.75 2.17 -13.43
C ARG A 310 -8.16 1.72 -13.06
N LYS A 311 -8.95 1.26 -14.06
CA LYS A 311 -10.31 0.73 -13.82
C LYS A 311 -10.28 -0.51 -12.92
N LEU A 312 -9.37 -1.45 -13.18
CA LEU A 312 -9.18 -2.65 -12.36
C LEU A 312 -8.87 -2.27 -10.90
N ALA A 313 -7.96 -1.32 -10.68
CA ALA A 313 -7.63 -0.87 -9.33
C ALA A 313 -8.82 -0.19 -8.62
N ALA A 314 -9.63 0.58 -9.35
CA ALA A 314 -10.82 1.20 -8.79
C ALA A 314 -11.88 0.16 -8.38
N LYS A 315 -12.20 -0.79 -9.25
CA LYS A 315 -13.13 -1.90 -8.95
C LYS A 315 -12.67 -2.73 -7.75
N ARG A 316 -11.37 -3.07 -7.72
CA ARG A 316 -10.76 -3.78 -6.60
C ARG A 316 -10.93 -3.04 -5.29
N LYS A 317 -10.68 -1.73 -5.28
CA LYS A 317 -10.82 -0.91 -4.08
C LYS A 317 -12.26 -0.87 -3.56
N ILE A 318 -13.26 -0.83 -4.46
CA ILE A 318 -14.68 -0.90 -4.09
C ILE A 318 -14.95 -2.26 -3.42
N ALA A 319 -14.63 -3.37 -4.09
CA ALA A 319 -14.84 -4.72 -3.54
C ALA A 319 -14.15 -4.93 -2.18
N TYR A 320 -12.97 -4.33 -1.98
CA TYR A 320 -12.27 -4.42 -0.68
C TYR A 320 -12.93 -3.57 0.41
N ASN A 321 -13.52 -2.44 0.05
CA ASN A 321 -14.29 -1.67 1.02
C ASN A 321 -15.59 -2.38 1.43
N GLU A 322 -16.24 -3.06 0.49
CA GLU A 322 -17.43 -3.88 0.74
C GLU A 322 -17.07 -5.07 1.63
N LEU A 323 -16.09 -5.89 1.23
CA LEU A 323 -15.64 -7.04 2.03
C LEU A 323 -15.19 -6.62 3.44
N ALA A 324 -14.44 -5.53 3.57
CA ALA A 324 -14.03 -5.05 4.88
C ALA A 324 -15.22 -4.59 5.73
N ASN A 325 -16.26 -4.00 5.13
CA ASN A 325 -17.48 -3.66 5.85
C ASN A 325 -18.22 -4.90 6.38
N THR A 326 -18.35 -5.94 5.53
CA THR A 326 -18.95 -7.22 5.93
C THR A 326 -18.16 -7.87 7.08
N LEU A 327 -16.83 -7.86 7.01
CA LEU A 327 -16.01 -8.46 8.06
C LEU A 327 -16.10 -7.73 9.40
N LEU A 328 -16.31 -6.40 9.39
CA LEU A 328 -16.52 -5.64 10.61
C LEU A 328 -17.81 -6.05 11.36
N GLU A 329 -18.74 -6.71 10.70
CA GLU A 329 -19.93 -7.28 11.33
C GLU A 329 -19.63 -8.58 12.10
N TYR A 330 -18.49 -9.25 11.82
CA TYR A 330 -18.11 -10.52 12.45
C TYR A 330 -17.40 -10.36 13.80
N GLY A 331 -16.81 -9.20 14.07
CA GLY A 331 -16.09 -8.94 15.31
C GLY A 331 -15.37 -7.60 15.35
N ASP A 332 -14.82 -7.28 16.51
CA ASP A 332 -14.06 -6.06 16.79
C ASP A 332 -12.54 -6.31 16.90
N THR A 333 -12.13 -7.55 17.08
CA THR A 333 -10.74 -7.93 17.28
C THR A 333 -10.28 -8.85 16.15
N PHE A 334 -9.40 -8.34 15.28
CA PHE A 334 -8.88 -9.10 14.13
C PHE A 334 -7.46 -9.56 14.36
N LYS A 335 -7.22 -10.85 14.25
CA LYS A 335 -5.89 -11.48 14.23
C LYS A 335 -5.61 -11.95 12.80
N VAL A 336 -4.50 -11.50 12.21
CA VAL A 336 -4.19 -11.73 10.79
C VAL A 336 -2.76 -12.21 10.66
N GLU A 337 -2.50 -13.29 9.94
CA GLU A 337 -1.16 -13.76 9.71
C GLU A 337 -0.30 -12.76 8.93
N ALA A 338 0.91 -12.51 9.43
CA ALA A 338 1.86 -11.55 8.86
C ALA A 338 2.60 -12.14 7.65
N ASN A 339 1.91 -12.33 6.53
CA ASN A 339 2.44 -12.91 5.32
C ASN A 339 3.36 -11.97 4.53
N SER A 340 4.49 -12.49 4.05
CA SER A 340 5.39 -11.76 3.14
C SER A 340 5.02 -11.99 1.67
N TYR A 341 4.16 -11.16 1.13
CA TYR A 341 3.85 -11.20 -0.32
C TYR A 341 5.08 -10.96 -1.22
N LYS A 342 6.14 -10.34 -0.70
CA LYS A 342 7.42 -10.18 -1.42
C LYS A 342 8.09 -11.55 -1.59
N SER A 343 8.13 -12.38 -0.56
CA SER A 343 8.70 -13.73 -0.63
C SER A 343 7.87 -14.66 -1.51
N MET A 344 6.54 -14.57 -1.46
CA MET A 344 5.64 -15.32 -2.35
C MET A 344 5.83 -15.00 -3.84
N GLN A 345 6.36 -13.82 -4.17
CA GLN A 345 6.70 -13.41 -5.54
C GLN A 345 8.14 -13.70 -5.93
N ALA A 346 8.94 -14.31 -5.06
CA ALA A 346 10.32 -14.64 -5.38
C ALA A 346 10.39 -15.56 -6.61
N ARG A 347 11.41 -15.34 -7.44
CA ARG A 347 11.64 -16.17 -8.62
C ARG A 347 12.20 -17.51 -8.21
N THR A 348 11.66 -18.60 -8.74
CA THR A 348 12.28 -19.92 -8.63
C THR A 348 13.61 -19.93 -9.40
N LYS A 349 14.62 -20.62 -8.87
CA LYS A 349 15.92 -20.78 -9.54
C LYS A 349 15.79 -21.66 -10.78
N ALA A 350 15.09 -22.81 -10.63
CA ALA A 350 14.88 -23.77 -11.70
C ALA A 350 13.79 -23.32 -12.69
N THR A 351 13.99 -23.63 -13.97
CA THR A 351 12.96 -23.51 -15.00
C THR A 351 12.13 -24.78 -15.01
N SER A 352 10.80 -24.66 -14.94
CA SER A 352 9.88 -25.81 -15.02
C SER A 352 8.93 -25.60 -16.21
N MET A 353 8.50 -26.71 -16.82
CA MET A 353 7.56 -26.72 -17.93
C MET A 353 6.17 -27.18 -17.49
N THR A 354 5.14 -26.76 -18.22
CA THR A 354 3.78 -27.29 -18.08
C THR A 354 3.69 -28.66 -18.77
N LYS A 355 2.63 -29.42 -18.52
CA LYS A 355 2.36 -30.66 -19.25
C LYS A 355 2.30 -30.47 -20.79
N SER A 356 1.97 -29.25 -21.25
CA SER A 356 1.94 -28.85 -22.67
C SER A 356 3.28 -28.26 -23.18
N GLY A 357 4.41 -28.51 -22.54
CA GLY A 357 5.74 -28.05 -22.98
C GLY A 357 6.02 -26.56 -22.83
N ARG A 358 5.10 -25.77 -22.24
CA ARG A 358 5.32 -24.34 -22.05
C ARG A 358 6.12 -24.04 -20.79
N ILE A 359 7.06 -23.10 -20.87
CA ILE A 359 7.82 -22.63 -19.71
C ILE A 359 6.88 -21.98 -18.70
N ARG A 360 6.89 -22.47 -17.47
CA ARG A 360 6.13 -21.88 -16.36
C ARG A 360 6.75 -20.56 -15.92
N SER A 361 5.90 -19.61 -15.51
CA SER A 361 6.39 -18.36 -14.91
C SER A 361 7.24 -18.67 -13.67
N LYS A 362 8.46 -18.12 -13.65
CA LYS A 362 9.35 -18.22 -12.48
C LYS A 362 8.78 -17.56 -11.21
N LYS A 363 7.76 -16.70 -11.33
CA LYS A 363 7.02 -16.11 -10.21
C LYS A 363 5.67 -16.79 -10.04
N ARG A 364 5.55 -17.72 -9.09
CA ARG A 364 4.34 -18.56 -8.90
C ARG A 364 3.07 -17.73 -8.70
N TYR A 365 3.07 -16.77 -7.78
CA TYR A 365 1.89 -15.98 -7.41
C TYR A 365 1.90 -14.54 -7.96
N GLY A 366 2.89 -14.18 -8.78
CA GLY A 366 3.12 -12.79 -9.20
C GLY A 366 1.93 -12.15 -9.93
N LYS A 367 1.20 -12.90 -10.76
CA LYS A 367 0.00 -12.39 -11.46
C LYS A 367 -1.15 -12.14 -10.49
N SER A 368 -1.44 -13.08 -9.61
CA SER A 368 -2.51 -12.99 -8.62
C SER A 368 -2.26 -11.82 -7.66
N ILE A 369 -1.08 -11.77 -7.04
CA ILE A 369 -0.70 -10.70 -6.10
C ILE A 369 -0.71 -9.33 -6.78
N LYS A 370 -0.22 -9.22 -8.02
CA LYS A 370 -0.23 -7.95 -8.77
C LYS A 370 -1.64 -7.44 -9.04
N ASN A 371 -2.56 -8.30 -9.44
CA ASN A 371 -3.90 -7.90 -9.84
C ASN A 371 -4.81 -7.71 -8.62
N ARG A 372 -4.71 -8.60 -7.62
CA ARG A 372 -5.54 -8.57 -6.41
C ARG A 372 -4.96 -7.74 -5.29
N ALA A 373 -3.63 -7.53 -5.22
CA ALA A 373 -2.97 -6.75 -4.16
C ALA A 373 -3.53 -7.05 -2.75
N PRO A 374 -3.41 -8.27 -2.22
CA PRO A 374 -4.01 -8.67 -0.94
C PRO A 374 -3.57 -7.78 0.23
N SER A 375 -2.36 -7.26 0.21
CA SER A 375 -1.90 -6.29 1.21
C SER A 375 -2.69 -4.98 1.21
N GLU A 376 -3.27 -4.55 0.08
CA GLU A 376 -4.14 -3.37 0.02
C GLU A 376 -5.45 -3.62 0.78
N PHE A 377 -6.01 -4.83 0.66
CA PHE A 377 -7.18 -5.24 1.43
C PHE A 377 -6.91 -5.17 2.95
N LEU A 378 -5.80 -5.77 3.40
CA LEU A 378 -5.44 -5.77 4.83
C LEU A 378 -5.23 -4.35 5.39
N VAL A 379 -4.66 -3.44 4.59
CA VAL A 379 -4.53 -2.03 4.97
C VAL A 379 -5.91 -1.36 5.07
N ILE A 380 -6.82 -1.63 4.14
CA ILE A 380 -8.19 -1.09 4.18
C ILE A 380 -8.93 -1.59 5.42
N LEU A 381 -8.88 -2.90 5.69
CA LEU A 381 -9.51 -3.52 6.86
C LEU A 381 -8.96 -2.91 8.16
N LYS A 382 -7.62 -2.87 8.31
CA LYS A 382 -6.98 -2.27 9.48
C LYS A 382 -7.39 -0.82 9.69
N ASN A 383 -7.37 0.01 8.64
CA ASN A 383 -7.73 1.41 8.75
C ASN A 383 -9.19 1.61 9.14
N LYS A 384 -10.11 0.80 8.59
CA LYS A 384 -11.53 0.86 8.96
C LYS A 384 -11.76 0.45 10.42
N LEU A 385 -11.11 -0.63 10.85
CA LEU A 385 -11.21 -1.15 12.21
C LEU A 385 -10.74 -0.11 13.24
N LEU A 386 -9.64 0.57 12.97
CA LEU A 386 -9.10 1.62 13.84
C LEU A 386 -9.97 2.88 13.94
N HIS A 387 -11.01 3.03 13.11
CA HIS A 387 -12.00 4.09 13.27
C HIS A 387 -12.96 3.84 14.44
N TYR A 388 -13.07 2.60 14.92
CA TYR A 388 -13.92 2.23 16.05
C TYR A 388 -13.11 2.24 17.35
N PRO A 389 -13.68 2.67 18.49
CA PRO A 389 -12.99 2.70 19.79
C PRO A 389 -12.47 1.33 20.23
N ASN A 390 -13.30 0.29 20.04
CA ASN A 390 -12.99 -1.09 20.45
C ASN A 390 -12.25 -1.89 19.38
N GLY A 391 -12.05 -1.32 18.18
CA GLY A 391 -11.41 -2.01 17.06
C GLY A 391 -9.93 -2.32 17.31
N LYS A 392 -9.56 -3.59 17.29
CA LYS A 392 -8.19 -4.09 17.52
C LYS A 392 -7.70 -4.91 16.34
N TYR A 393 -6.46 -4.67 15.92
CA TYR A 393 -5.82 -5.40 14.82
C TYR A 393 -4.46 -5.93 15.27
N TYR A 394 -4.31 -7.23 15.26
CA TYR A 394 -3.06 -7.92 15.62
C TYR A 394 -2.48 -8.65 14.40
N ALA A 395 -1.17 -8.51 14.22
CA ALA A 395 -0.43 -9.28 13.23
C ALA A 395 0.19 -10.51 13.91
N VAL A 396 -0.29 -11.70 13.55
CA VAL A 396 0.23 -12.96 14.06
C VAL A 396 1.51 -13.31 13.30
N PRO A 397 2.64 -13.53 13.96
CA PRO A 397 3.89 -13.89 13.29
C PRO A 397 3.75 -15.21 12.51
N ALA A 398 4.29 -15.25 11.28
CA ALA A 398 4.32 -16.49 10.48
C ALA A 398 5.13 -17.62 11.13
N SER A 399 6.00 -17.28 12.11
CA SER A 399 6.76 -18.26 12.92
C SER A 399 5.87 -19.09 13.87
N TYR A 400 4.64 -18.65 14.11
CA TYR A 400 3.67 -19.45 14.88
C TYR A 400 3.24 -20.71 14.14
N ALA A 401 3.51 -20.78 12.82
CA ALA A 401 3.22 -21.94 11.97
C ALA A 401 1.76 -22.43 12.07
N CYS A 402 0.81 -21.48 12.10
CA CYS A 402 -0.62 -21.76 12.29
C CYS A 402 -1.20 -22.78 11.30
N THR A 403 -0.62 -22.94 10.12
CA THR A 403 -1.02 -23.95 9.12
C THR A 403 -0.53 -25.36 9.43
N GLN A 404 0.35 -25.51 10.42
CA GLN A 404 0.98 -26.79 10.80
C GLN A 404 0.55 -27.26 12.19
N PHE A 405 -0.12 -26.42 12.95
CA PHE A 405 -0.52 -26.72 14.33
C PHE A 405 -1.82 -27.50 14.37
N ASP A 406 -1.75 -28.70 14.93
CA ASP A 406 -2.89 -29.52 15.32
C ASP A 406 -3.08 -29.41 16.83
N PHE A 407 -4.12 -28.68 17.26
CA PHE A 407 -4.36 -28.41 18.67
C PHE A 407 -4.97 -29.61 19.40
N THR A 408 -5.49 -30.62 18.68
CA THR A 408 -6.13 -31.81 19.29
C THR A 408 -5.10 -32.71 20.00
N ASN A 409 -3.87 -32.75 19.48
CA ASN A 409 -2.72 -33.39 20.11
C ASN A 409 -1.56 -32.42 20.42
N GLU A 410 -1.79 -31.10 20.24
CA GLU A 410 -0.83 -30.02 20.51
C GLU A 410 0.51 -30.19 19.77
N SER A 411 0.48 -30.77 18.56
CA SER A 411 1.66 -31.02 17.73
C SER A 411 1.74 -30.17 16.45
N PHE A 412 2.92 -30.17 15.83
CA PHE A 412 3.16 -29.48 14.57
C PHE A 412 3.53 -30.47 13.47
N THR A 413 2.68 -30.57 12.46
CA THR A 413 2.90 -31.40 11.28
C THR A 413 3.13 -30.58 10.02
N GLU A 414 4.17 -30.90 9.25
CA GLU A 414 4.44 -30.21 7.98
C GLU A 414 3.56 -30.76 6.85
N HIS A 415 2.78 -29.88 6.24
CA HIS A 415 1.92 -30.23 5.11
C HIS A 415 2.46 -29.64 3.79
N LYS A 416 2.34 -30.42 2.70
CA LYS A 416 2.66 -29.90 1.36
C LYS A 416 1.71 -28.78 0.99
N ILE A 417 2.20 -27.77 0.24
CA ILE A 417 1.37 -26.62 -0.23
C ILE A 417 0.19 -27.09 -1.10
N SER A 418 0.31 -28.24 -1.75
CA SER A 418 -0.75 -28.86 -2.56
C SER A 418 -1.86 -29.50 -1.74
N GLU A 419 -1.59 -29.90 -0.51
CA GLU A 419 -2.58 -30.49 0.40
C GLU A 419 -3.57 -29.41 0.84
N ARG A 420 -4.83 -29.58 0.46
CA ARG A 420 -5.91 -28.64 0.78
C ARG A 420 -6.81 -29.15 1.89
N LYS A 421 -6.75 -30.43 2.15
CA LYS A 421 -7.48 -31.11 3.22
C LYS A 421 -6.47 -31.65 4.21
N ILE A 422 -6.70 -31.47 5.48
CA ILE A 422 -5.87 -31.93 6.59
C ILE A 422 -6.79 -32.74 7.51
N VAL A 423 -6.31 -33.90 7.96
CA VAL A 423 -6.97 -34.68 8.98
C VAL A 423 -6.26 -34.42 10.30
N THR A 424 -6.97 -33.96 11.30
CA THR A 424 -6.48 -33.74 12.66
C THR A 424 -6.43 -35.04 13.43
N SER A 425 -5.75 -35.10 14.56
CA SER A 425 -5.53 -36.35 15.34
C SER A 425 -6.82 -36.94 15.89
N ASP A 426 -7.90 -36.19 15.95
CA ASP A 426 -9.26 -36.67 16.28
C ASP A 426 -9.98 -37.34 15.10
N GLY A 427 -9.33 -37.45 13.93
CA GLY A 427 -9.89 -38.07 12.73
C GLY A 427 -10.79 -37.13 11.89
N ILE A 428 -10.96 -35.87 12.27
CA ILE A 428 -11.80 -34.92 11.53
C ILE A 428 -11.01 -34.29 10.36
N GLN A 429 -11.65 -34.26 9.17
CA GLN A 429 -11.07 -33.65 7.99
C GLN A 429 -11.46 -32.19 7.87
N HIS A 430 -10.46 -31.27 7.80
CA HIS A 430 -10.60 -29.84 7.67
C HIS A 430 -10.07 -29.33 6.35
N ASN A 431 -10.56 -28.15 5.92
CA ASN A 431 -9.86 -27.36 4.91
C ASN A 431 -8.64 -26.70 5.58
N ARG A 432 -7.46 -26.85 4.99
CA ARG A 432 -6.21 -26.33 5.55
C ARG A 432 -6.25 -24.82 5.83
N ASP A 433 -6.86 -24.04 4.93
CA ASP A 433 -6.85 -22.58 5.03
C ASP A 433 -7.83 -22.10 6.14
N THR A 434 -8.97 -22.81 6.37
CA THR A 434 -9.91 -22.55 7.49
C THR A 434 -9.35 -23.00 8.83
N LEU A 435 -8.70 -24.16 8.90
CA LEU A 435 -8.01 -24.61 10.11
C LEU A 435 -6.90 -23.63 10.51
N ALA A 436 -6.12 -23.13 9.54
CA ALA A 436 -5.13 -22.10 9.80
C ALA A 436 -5.78 -20.82 10.35
N ALA A 437 -6.91 -20.38 9.79
CA ALA A 437 -7.63 -19.21 10.28
C ALA A 437 -8.20 -19.41 11.70
N PHE A 438 -8.65 -20.63 12.04
CA PHE A 438 -9.05 -21.01 13.40
C PHE A 438 -7.88 -20.91 14.38
N ASN A 439 -6.71 -21.43 14.02
CA ASN A 439 -5.50 -21.32 14.82
C ASN A 439 -5.06 -19.87 14.99
N ILE A 440 -5.12 -19.06 13.93
CA ILE A 440 -4.84 -17.62 13.97
C ILE A 440 -5.80 -16.88 14.92
N LYS A 441 -7.10 -17.21 14.91
CA LYS A 441 -8.10 -16.64 15.82
C LYS A 441 -7.71 -16.85 17.27
N ASN A 442 -7.18 -18.01 17.60
CA ASN A 442 -6.84 -18.43 18.95
C ASN A 442 -5.36 -18.17 19.30
N ALA A 443 -4.56 -17.59 18.40
CA ALA A 443 -3.17 -17.24 18.68
C ALA A 443 -3.08 -16.19 19.80
N ILE A 444 -2.15 -16.36 20.73
CA ILE A 444 -1.85 -15.40 21.81
C ILE A 444 -0.85 -14.40 21.23
N VAL A 445 -1.27 -13.15 21.06
CA VAL A 445 -0.44 -12.08 20.54
C VAL A 445 -0.26 -11.01 21.62
N ASN A 446 0.91 -10.96 22.22
CA ASN A 446 1.29 -9.91 23.17
C ASN A 446 1.94 -8.75 22.40
N GLU A 447 1.71 -7.49 22.82
CA GLU A 447 2.33 -6.30 22.21
C GLU A 447 3.86 -6.32 22.24
N ILE A 448 4.45 -7.19 23.06
CA ILE A 448 5.89 -7.34 23.30
C ILE A 448 6.57 -8.27 22.27
N SER A 449 5.83 -9.06 21.50
CA SER A 449 6.40 -10.09 20.60
C SER A 449 7.07 -9.53 19.32
N THR A 450 7.23 -8.21 19.19
CA THR A 450 7.93 -7.58 18.07
C THR A 450 9.46 -7.65 18.16
N LYS A 451 10.02 -8.11 19.29
CA LYS A 451 11.48 -8.32 19.43
C LYS A 451 11.86 -9.66 18.83
N LYS A 452 12.71 -9.63 17.82
CA LYS A 452 13.31 -10.75 17.07
C LYS A 452 14.08 -11.74 17.96
N LYS A 453 13.41 -12.55 18.75
CA LYS A 453 13.96 -13.85 19.15
C LYS A 453 13.65 -14.86 18.04
N LYS A 454 14.57 -15.77 17.72
CA LYS A 454 14.25 -16.99 16.95
C LYS A 454 13.21 -17.76 17.76
N ILE A 455 11.93 -17.52 17.42
CA ILE A 455 10.83 -18.17 18.10
C ILE A 455 10.72 -19.53 17.41
N THR A 456 11.04 -20.59 18.13
CA THR A 456 10.72 -21.97 17.75
C THR A 456 9.23 -22.18 17.91
N LYS A 457 8.65 -23.07 17.09
CA LYS A 457 7.25 -23.50 17.18
C LYS A 457 6.95 -23.91 18.63
N SER A 458 5.87 -23.38 19.22
CA SER A 458 5.43 -23.70 20.57
C SER A 458 3.91 -23.66 20.67
N ASN A 459 3.32 -24.64 21.38
CA ASN A 459 1.89 -24.65 21.70
C ASN A 459 1.49 -23.51 22.62
N GLU A 460 2.41 -22.96 23.44
CA GLU A 460 2.19 -21.77 24.28
C GLU A 460 1.75 -20.53 23.50
N PHE A 461 1.89 -20.54 22.16
CA PHE A 461 1.41 -19.44 21.33
C PHE A 461 -0.08 -19.50 21.04
N PHE A 462 -0.78 -20.52 21.54
CA PHE A 462 -2.20 -20.73 21.29
C PHE A 462 -2.97 -20.88 22.60
N ASP A 463 -4.17 -20.32 22.63
CA ASP A 463 -5.12 -20.46 23.73
C ASP A 463 -5.88 -21.80 23.56
N ILE A 464 -5.28 -22.88 24.05
CA ILE A 464 -5.81 -24.25 23.92
C ILE A 464 -7.19 -24.40 24.60
N VAL A 465 -7.41 -23.74 25.74
CA VAL A 465 -8.68 -23.78 26.47
C VAL A 465 -9.79 -23.23 25.58
N ARG A 466 -9.54 -22.08 24.99
CA ARG A 466 -10.47 -21.43 24.06
C ARG A 466 -10.66 -22.22 22.77
N MET A 467 -9.61 -22.84 22.24
CA MET A 467 -9.72 -23.71 21.07
C MET A 467 -10.65 -24.88 21.34
N LYS A 468 -10.45 -25.61 22.46
CA LYS A 468 -11.31 -26.72 22.87
C LYS A 468 -12.77 -26.28 23.05
N ALA A 469 -13.01 -25.11 23.67
CA ALA A 469 -14.35 -24.60 23.88
C ALA A 469 -15.11 -24.21 22.59
N SER A 470 -14.39 -23.76 21.56
CA SER A 470 -14.99 -23.28 20.28
C SER A 470 -14.89 -24.25 19.10
N TYR A 471 -14.28 -25.42 19.30
CA TYR A 471 -13.99 -26.35 18.21
C TYR A 471 -15.23 -26.98 17.57
N ASN A 472 -16.15 -27.44 18.38
CA ASN A 472 -17.39 -28.06 17.87
C ASN A 472 -18.18 -27.09 17.00
N GLU A 473 -18.30 -25.82 17.41
CA GLU A 473 -18.95 -24.78 16.62
C GLU A 473 -18.20 -24.51 15.32
N PHE A 474 -16.86 -24.46 15.37
CA PHE A 474 -16.03 -24.33 14.18
C PHE A 474 -16.27 -25.48 13.21
N CYS A 475 -16.26 -26.72 13.65
CA CYS A 475 -16.50 -27.90 12.81
C CYS A 475 -17.89 -27.85 12.15
N LEU A 476 -18.93 -27.48 12.88
CA LEU A 476 -20.27 -27.35 12.33
C LEU A 476 -20.33 -26.27 11.24
N MET A 477 -19.77 -25.09 11.50
CA MET A 477 -19.73 -23.98 10.54
C MET A 477 -18.89 -24.33 9.30
N GLU A 478 -17.78 -25.05 9.46
CA GLU A 478 -16.93 -25.47 8.35
C GLU A 478 -17.61 -26.53 7.49
N ARG A 479 -18.29 -27.51 8.09
CA ARG A 479 -19.08 -28.51 7.33
C ARG A 479 -20.13 -27.85 6.47
N TYR A 480 -20.87 -26.86 7.01
CA TYR A 480 -21.82 -26.09 6.24
C TYR A 480 -21.15 -25.35 5.07
N LEU A 481 -19.99 -24.73 5.28
CA LEU A 481 -19.21 -24.07 4.20
C LEU A 481 -18.79 -25.05 3.10
N LEU A 482 -18.45 -26.29 3.43
CA LEU A 482 -17.97 -27.30 2.48
C LEU A 482 -19.09 -28.03 1.73
N SER A 483 -20.33 -27.92 2.22
CA SER A 483 -21.54 -28.49 1.57
C SER A 483 -22.15 -27.57 0.50
N ILE A 484 -21.77 -26.29 0.47
CA ILE A 484 -22.13 -25.28 -0.52
C ILE A 484 -21.05 -25.22 -1.61
#